data_af3a787b1f4085639c428909fb4f49ef
#
_entry.id   af3a787b1f4085639c428909fb4f49ef
#
_cell.length_a   1.000
_cell.length_b   1.000
_cell.length_c   1.000
_cell.angle_alpha   90.00
_cell.angle_beta   90.00
_cell.angle_gamma   90.00
#
_symmetry.space_group_name_H-M   'P 1'
#
loop_
_entity.id
_entity.type
_entity.pdbx_description
1 polymer ?
#
loop_
_entity_poly.entity_id
_entity_poly.type
_entity_poly.pdbx_seq_one_letter_code
_entity_poly.pdbx_strand_id
1 'polypeptide(L)'
;MNESIKAVQLTHTDGARSDVSAFGADVTARAVAFHEGLPTYAPTPLADLRGLAAVLGVGRLAVKDESGRFGLSSFKGLGASYAVACYLAQYLGLPARAMTYENLTQPEQRDRLRKITLVTATDGNHGRGIAWAAKIFGLFAHVFMPKGGSPERLANIRGLGAEASFTTYNYDDTVRHAANLAKEKGWVLVQDTAFDGYTEIPLWIMQGYTTLAHEAMAQYNETPTHIFLQAGVGSLPGAIAGYFAAHGGKNRPVITIVEPNRADCIYRTAAASDGERHIVTGEINSIMAGLSCGEPNPIAWEILRDHAD
;
A
#
# COMPACT_ATOMS: atom_id res chain seq x y z
N MET A 1 2.10 31.87 3.58
CA MET A 1 2.53 31.54 4.94
C MET A 1 3.62 30.48 4.79
N ASN A 2 4.82 30.78 5.28
CA ASN A 2 5.90 29.78 5.35
C ASN A 2 5.54 28.78 6.46
N GLU A 3 4.83 27.71 6.11
CA GLU A 3 4.64 26.61 7.05
C GLU A 3 6.00 25.90 7.18
N SER A 4 6.59 25.96 8.37
CA SER A 4 7.85 25.29 8.66
C SER A 4 7.66 23.76 8.58
N ILE A 5 8.64 23.07 8.02
CA ILE A 5 8.71 21.60 8.13
C ILE A 5 8.80 21.25 9.63
N LYS A 6 7.91 20.37 10.08
CA LYS A 6 7.97 19.78 11.42
C LYS A 6 8.62 18.40 11.30
N ALA A 7 9.42 18.03 12.27
CA ALA A 7 10.05 16.72 12.35
C ALA A 7 9.99 16.19 13.79
N VAL A 8 9.89 14.88 13.91
CA VAL A 8 10.10 14.13 15.15
C VAL A 8 11.03 12.98 14.84
N GLN A 9 12.00 12.74 15.68
CA GLN A 9 12.92 11.60 15.58
C GLN A 9 12.44 10.52 16.55
N LEU A 10 12.26 9.31 16.05
CA LEU A 10 11.94 8.17 16.90
C LEU A 10 13.20 7.68 17.58
N THR A 11 13.16 7.59 18.91
CA THR A 11 14.23 7.01 19.70
C THR A 11 13.92 5.55 19.98
N HIS A 12 14.72 4.67 19.42
CA HIS A 12 14.58 3.24 19.66
C HIS A 12 15.25 2.87 20.99
N THR A 13 14.45 2.42 21.94
CA THR A 13 14.97 1.80 23.17
C THR A 13 15.34 0.34 22.88
N ASP A 14 16.26 -0.23 23.68
CA ASP A 14 16.70 -1.65 23.57
C ASP A 14 15.62 -2.68 23.94
N GLY A 15 14.34 -2.34 23.76
CA GLY A 15 13.18 -3.20 24.00
C GLY A 15 12.89 -4.18 22.86
N ALA A 16 11.90 -5.06 23.09
CA ALA A 16 11.38 -5.95 22.05
C ALA A 16 10.77 -5.12 20.91
N ARG A 17 11.28 -5.31 19.68
CA ARG A 17 10.75 -4.69 18.46
C ARG A 17 9.62 -5.52 17.89
N SER A 18 8.77 -4.89 17.09
CA SER A 18 7.69 -5.57 16.35
C SER A 18 8.26 -6.67 15.44
N ASP A 19 7.50 -7.75 15.32
CA ASP A 19 7.85 -8.86 14.42
C ASP A 19 7.72 -8.41 12.95
N VAL A 20 8.82 -8.54 12.21
CA VAL A 20 8.89 -8.24 10.78
C VAL A 20 9.02 -9.49 9.90
N SER A 21 8.81 -10.69 10.47
CA SER A 21 8.87 -11.97 9.73
C SER A 21 7.91 -11.99 8.52
N ALA A 22 6.79 -11.27 8.62
CA ALA A 22 5.84 -11.08 7.54
C ALA A 22 6.42 -10.35 6.30
N PHE A 23 7.62 -9.76 6.40
CA PHE A 23 8.34 -9.07 5.32
C PHE A 23 9.70 -9.73 5.02
N GLY A 24 9.94 -10.91 5.55
CA GLY A 24 11.17 -11.68 5.38
C GLY A 24 11.36 -12.19 3.95
N ALA A 25 12.54 -12.82 3.72
CA ALA A 25 12.99 -13.23 2.39
C ALA A 25 12.00 -14.14 1.64
N ASP A 26 11.42 -15.13 2.32
CA ASP A 26 10.49 -16.06 1.69
C ASP A 26 9.18 -15.40 1.26
N VAL A 27 8.67 -14.45 2.07
CA VAL A 27 7.45 -13.70 1.76
C VAL A 27 7.69 -12.75 0.61
N THR A 28 8.80 -12.01 0.64
CA THR A 28 9.23 -11.11 -0.43
C THR A 28 9.44 -11.87 -1.74
N ALA A 29 10.19 -12.99 -1.71
CA ALA A 29 10.42 -13.80 -2.90
C ALA A 29 9.12 -14.31 -3.53
N ARG A 30 8.15 -14.70 -2.70
CA ARG A 30 6.82 -15.12 -3.18
C ARG A 30 6.03 -13.98 -3.81
N ALA A 31 6.07 -12.78 -3.22
CA ALA A 31 5.41 -11.60 -3.78
C ALA A 31 6.03 -11.19 -5.12
N VAL A 32 7.36 -11.19 -5.21
CA VAL A 32 8.11 -10.91 -6.45
C VAL A 32 7.77 -11.93 -7.53
N ALA A 33 7.91 -13.23 -7.24
CA ALA A 33 7.62 -14.30 -8.20
C ALA A 33 6.17 -14.26 -8.69
N PHE A 34 5.21 -13.92 -7.81
CA PHE A 34 3.83 -13.74 -8.21
C PHE A 34 3.68 -12.57 -9.20
N HIS A 35 4.29 -11.42 -8.91
CA HIS A 35 4.19 -10.26 -9.81
C HIS A 35 4.90 -10.49 -11.13
N GLU A 36 6.06 -11.14 -11.14
CA GLU A 36 6.78 -11.51 -12.35
C GLU A 36 5.96 -12.43 -13.28
N GLY A 37 5.07 -13.24 -12.71
CA GLY A 37 4.13 -14.08 -13.45
C GLY A 37 2.92 -13.33 -14.04
N LEU A 38 2.73 -12.03 -13.73
CA LEU A 38 1.62 -11.24 -14.28
C LEU A 38 1.91 -10.83 -15.73
N PRO A 39 0.92 -10.91 -16.65
CA PRO A 39 1.13 -10.63 -18.09
C PRO A 39 1.67 -9.24 -18.41
N THR A 40 1.44 -8.25 -17.52
CA THR A 40 1.81 -6.84 -17.71
C THR A 40 2.90 -6.39 -16.78
N TYR A 41 3.57 -7.31 -16.08
CA TYR A 41 4.64 -6.95 -15.17
C TYR A 41 5.89 -6.52 -15.93
N ALA A 42 6.46 -5.43 -15.45
CA ALA A 42 7.82 -5.02 -15.73
C ALA A 42 8.35 -4.25 -14.52
N PRO A 43 9.63 -4.40 -14.16
CA PRO A 43 10.24 -3.54 -13.15
C PRO A 43 10.12 -2.08 -13.58
N THR A 44 9.67 -1.22 -12.67
CA THR A 44 9.61 0.22 -12.94
C THR A 44 11.00 0.86 -12.84
N PRO A 45 11.25 2.01 -13.48
CA PRO A 45 12.56 2.65 -13.44
C PRO A 45 12.96 3.09 -12.05
N LEU A 46 14.27 2.99 -11.77
CA LEU A 46 14.93 3.73 -10.69
C LEU A 46 15.65 4.93 -11.33
N ALA A 47 15.02 6.10 -11.28
CA ALA A 47 15.55 7.31 -11.91
C ALA A 47 16.73 7.87 -11.10
N ASP A 48 17.91 8.00 -11.72
CA ASP A 48 19.10 8.59 -11.11
C ASP A 48 19.10 10.12 -11.34
N LEU A 49 18.92 10.89 -10.26
CA LEU A 49 18.75 12.34 -10.29
C LEU A 49 20.08 13.07 -10.03
N ARG A 50 21.09 12.83 -10.86
CA ARG A 50 22.47 13.36 -10.70
C ARG A 50 22.52 14.88 -10.54
N GLY A 51 21.75 15.63 -11.34
CA GLY A 51 21.71 17.08 -11.25
C GLY A 51 21.19 17.56 -9.89
N LEU A 52 20.13 16.95 -9.38
CA LEU A 52 19.59 17.29 -8.05
C LEU A 52 20.52 16.82 -6.92
N ALA A 53 21.16 15.67 -7.05
CA ALA A 53 22.17 15.20 -6.10
C ALA A 53 23.31 16.20 -5.94
N ALA A 54 23.83 16.74 -7.06
CA ALA A 54 24.87 17.76 -7.03
C ALA A 54 24.42 19.06 -6.36
N VAL A 55 23.18 19.52 -6.60
CA VAL A 55 22.63 20.73 -5.96
C VAL A 55 22.48 20.51 -4.45
N LEU A 56 22.08 19.32 -4.02
CA LEU A 56 21.88 18.99 -2.60
C LEU A 56 23.18 18.60 -1.88
N GLY A 57 24.30 18.43 -2.61
CA GLY A 57 25.58 18.02 -2.03
C GLY A 57 25.59 16.57 -1.52
N VAL A 58 24.76 15.69 -2.08
CA VAL A 58 24.70 14.25 -1.75
C VAL A 58 25.38 13.42 -2.84
N GLY A 59 25.92 12.25 -2.47
CA GLY A 59 26.67 11.40 -3.40
C GLY A 59 25.82 10.83 -4.53
N ARG A 60 24.60 10.39 -4.20
CA ARG A 60 23.63 9.85 -5.16
C ARG A 60 22.21 10.10 -4.67
N LEU A 61 21.31 10.41 -5.59
CA LEU A 61 19.89 10.53 -5.34
C LEU A 61 19.12 9.78 -6.43
N ALA A 62 18.32 8.81 -6.03
CA ALA A 62 17.51 8.04 -6.95
C ALA A 62 16.04 8.01 -6.51
N VAL A 63 15.12 7.94 -7.48
CA VAL A 63 13.67 7.85 -7.24
C VAL A 63 13.14 6.61 -7.93
N LYS A 64 12.48 5.73 -7.19
CA LYS A 64 11.72 4.62 -7.74
C LYS A 64 10.42 5.15 -8.33
N ASP A 65 10.34 5.22 -9.66
CA ASP A 65 9.23 5.82 -10.38
C ASP A 65 8.12 4.80 -10.66
N GLU A 66 7.11 4.81 -9.82
CA GLU A 66 5.95 3.91 -9.92
C GLU A 66 4.82 4.46 -10.84
N SER A 67 5.04 5.57 -11.54
CA SER A 67 4.02 6.17 -12.42
C SER A 67 3.64 5.26 -13.59
N GLY A 68 4.54 4.36 -14.02
CA GLY A 68 4.31 3.38 -15.09
C GLY A 68 3.73 2.02 -14.63
N ARG A 69 3.65 1.76 -13.31
CA ARG A 69 3.27 0.44 -12.80
C ARG A 69 1.93 -0.04 -13.34
N PHE A 70 1.93 -1.14 -14.07
CA PHE A 70 0.74 -1.77 -14.69
C PHE A 70 -0.15 -0.83 -15.51
N GLY A 71 0.35 0.34 -15.91
CA GLY A 71 -0.47 1.40 -16.54
C GLY A 71 -1.45 2.10 -15.59
N LEU A 72 -1.30 1.91 -14.27
CA LEU A 72 -2.20 2.45 -13.25
C LEU A 72 -1.74 3.79 -12.68
N SER A 73 -0.61 4.33 -13.11
CA SER A 73 0.00 5.56 -12.61
C SER A 73 0.25 5.57 -11.08
N SER A 74 0.43 4.40 -10.47
CA SER A 74 0.66 4.26 -9.04
C SER A 74 1.08 2.83 -8.67
N PHE A 75 1.82 2.67 -7.58
CA PHE A 75 2.25 1.38 -7.02
C PHE A 75 1.11 0.52 -6.46
N LYS A 76 -0.08 1.06 -6.29
CA LYS A 76 -1.21 0.39 -5.59
C LYS A 76 -1.61 -0.96 -6.22
N GLY A 77 -1.34 -1.13 -7.52
CA GLY A 77 -1.56 -2.41 -8.21
C GLY A 77 -0.77 -3.58 -7.63
N LEU A 78 0.43 -3.36 -7.07
CA LEU A 78 1.24 -4.40 -6.42
C LEU A 78 0.50 -5.00 -5.22
N GLY A 79 0.12 -4.17 -4.26
CA GLY A 79 -0.60 -4.64 -3.08
C GLY A 79 -1.97 -5.24 -3.42
N ALA A 80 -2.71 -4.58 -4.32
CA ALA A 80 -4.03 -5.04 -4.73
C ALA A 80 -4.01 -6.43 -5.37
N SER A 81 -3.14 -6.65 -6.37
CA SER A 81 -3.06 -7.94 -7.05
C SER A 81 -2.57 -9.07 -6.14
N TYR A 82 -1.57 -8.79 -5.31
CA TYR A 82 -1.04 -9.79 -4.39
C TYR A 82 -2.06 -10.19 -3.32
N ALA A 83 -2.73 -9.23 -2.69
CA ALA A 83 -3.76 -9.51 -1.68
C ALA A 83 -4.94 -10.30 -2.27
N VAL A 84 -5.41 -9.91 -3.47
CA VAL A 84 -6.45 -10.66 -4.16
C VAL A 84 -5.98 -12.07 -4.50
N ALA A 85 -4.73 -12.25 -4.95
CA ALA A 85 -4.18 -13.58 -5.23
C ALA A 85 -4.09 -14.46 -3.95
N CYS A 86 -3.67 -13.90 -2.81
CA CYS A 86 -3.67 -14.60 -1.54
C CYS A 86 -5.08 -15.06 -1.14
N TYR A 87 -6.06 -14.15 -1.24
CA TYR A 87 -7.45 -14.49 -0.99
C TYR A 87 -7.96 -15.61 -1.92
N LEU A 88 -7.68 -15.51 -3.22
CA LEU A 88 -8.09 -16.52 -4.20
C LEU A 88 -7.42 -17.87 -3.95
N ALA A 89 -6.14 -17.89 -3.58
CA ALA A 89 -5.45 -19.12 -3.23
C ALA A 89 -6.12 -19.82 -2.03
N GLN A 90 -6.47 -19.06 -0.97
CA GLN A 90 -7.23 -19.60 0.17
C GLN A 90 -8.62 -20.09 -0.26
N TYR A 91 -9.37 -19.29 -1.02
CA TYR A 91 -10.71 -19.65 -1.50
C TYR A 91 -10.73 -20.90 -2.36
N LEU A 92 -9.68 -21.11 -3.16
CA LEU A 92 -9.52 -22.27 -4.03
C LEU A 92 -8.88 -23.46 -3.34
N GLY A 93 -8.35 -23.30 -2.11
CA GLY A 93 -7.62 -24.34 -1.37
C GLY A 93 -6.24 -24.64 -1.95
N LEU A 94 -5.62 -23.67 -2.63
CA LEU A 94 -4.29 -23.83 -3.21
C LEU A 94 -3.19 -23.59 -2.16
N PRO A 95 -2.12 -24.38 -2.16
CA PRO A 95 -0.97 -24.11 -1.30
C PRO A 95 -0.23 -22.83 -1.76
N ALA A 96 0.43 -22.12 -0.86
CA ALA A 96 1.11 -20.86 -1.16
C ALA A 96 2.08 -20.93 -2.36
N ARG A 97 2.76 -22.06 -2.55
CA ARG A 97 3.66 -22.30 -3.71
C ARG A 97 2.94 -22.39 -5.07
N ALA A 98 1.64 -22.64 -5.06
CA ALA A 98 0.80 -22.72 -6.26
C ALA A 98 0.05 -21.41 -6.55
N MET A 99 0.28 -20.35 -5.77
CA MET A 99 -0.30 -19.03 -5.96
C MET A 99 0.41 -18.30 -7.11
N THR A 100 0.11 -18.71 -8.33
CA THR A 100 0.57 -18.05 -9.56
C THR A 100 -0.63 -17.53 -10.33
N TYR A 101 -0.43 -16.48 -11.15
CA TYR A 101 -1.49 -15.94 -12.01
C TYR A 101 -2.11 -17.04 -12.89
N GLU A 102 -1.28 -17.88 -13.49
CA GLU A 102 -1.72 -18.99 -14.34
C GLU A 102 -2.64 -19.96 -13.58
N ASN A 103 -2.24 -20.43 -12.40
CA ASN A 103 -3.04 -21.38 -11.62
C ASN A 103 -4.35 -20.77 -11.13
N LEU A 104 -4.33 -19.47 -10.76
CA LEU A 104 -5.52 -18.77 -10.29
C LEU A 104 -6.53 -18.47 -11.40
N THR A 105 -6.09 -18.41 -12.66
CA THR A 105 -6.95 -18.06 -13.81
C THR A 105 -7.26 -19.24 -14.74
N GLN A 106 -6.99 -20.47 -14.30
CA GLN A 106 -7.33 -21.68 -15.05
C GLN A 106 -8.83 -21.70 -15.45
N PRO A 107 -9.18 -22.19 -16.63
CA PRO A 107 -10.56 -22.24 -17.10
C PRO A 107 -11.53 -22.87 -16.10
N GLU A 108 -11.08 -23.92 -15.39
CA GLU A 108 -11.87 -24.66 -14.38
C GLU A 108 -12.26 -23.81 -13.18
N GLN A 109 -11.53 -22.72 -12.91
CA GLN A 109 -11.82 -21.81 -11.77
C GLN A 109 -12.84 -20.71 -12.13
N ARG A 110 -13.08 -20.46 -13.43
CA ARG A 110 -13.89 -19.31 -13.90
C ARG A 110 -15.26 -19.20 -13.26
N ASP A 111 -15.98 -20.31 -13.15
CA ASP A 111 -17.32 -20.30 -12.58
C ASP A 111 -17.33 -20.05 -11.07
N ARG A 112 -16.25 -20.41 -10.38
CA ARG A 112 -16.04 -20.10 -8.97
C ARG A 112 -15.66 -18.64 -8.80
N LEU A 113 -14.75 -18.13 -9.61
CA LEU A 113 -14.25 -16.76 -9.56
C LEU A 113 -15.34 -15.74 -9.87
N ARG A 114 -16.21 -15.99 -10.84
CA ARG A 114 -17.34 -15.13 -11.20
C ARG A 114 -18.36 -14.91 -10.08
N LYS A 115 -18.30 -15.70 -9.01
CA LYS A 115 -19.16 -15.53 -7.83
C LYS A 115 -18.58 -14.55 -6.81
N ILE A 116 -17.32 -14.14 -7.00
CA ILE A 116 -16.61 -13.26 -6.07
C ILE A 116 -16.81 -11.82 -6.52
N THR A 117 -17.24 -10.99 -5.60
CA THR A 117 -17.30 -9.54 -5.75
C THR A 117 -16.37 -8.92 -4.72
N LEU A 118 -15.39 -8.16 -5.19
CA LEU A 118 -14.54 -7.34 -4.35
C LEU A 118 -15.23 -6.02 -4.02
N VAL A 119 -15.03 -5.49 -2.83
CA VAL A 119 -15.51 -4.14 -2.48
C VAL A 119 -14.40 -3.36 -1.76
N THR A 120 -14.31 -2.06 -2.05
CA THR A 120 -13.38 -1.16 -1.37
C THR A 120 -13.89 0.27 -1.33
N ALA A 121 -13.36 1.05 -0.39
CA ALA A 121 -13.48 2.50 -0.34
C ALA A 121 -12.13 3.14 -0.69
N THR A 122 -12.12 4.24 -1.46
CA THR A 122 -10.89 4.87 -1.94
C THR A 122 -11.11 6.31 -2.38
N ASP A 123 -10.05 7.10 -2.36
CA ASP A 123 -9.97 8.40 -3.04
C ASP A 123 -9.46 8.30 -4.50
N GLY A 124 -9.05 7.09 -4.96
CA GLY A 124 -8.69 6.87 -6.36
C GLY A 124 -7.72 5.71 -6.63
N ASN A 125 -6.46 5.82 -6.21
CA ASN A 125 -5.40 4.88 -6.63
C ASN A 125 -5.59 3.44 -6.14
N HIS A 126 -6.02 3.26 -4.89
CA HIS A 126 -6.30 1.92 -4.36
C HIS A 126 -7.48 1.28 -5.11
N GLY A 127 -8.56 2.03 -5.34
CA GLY A 127 -9.70 1.54 -6.11
C GLY A 127 -9.34 1.18 -7.55
N ARG A 128 -8.45 1.94 -8.21
CA ARG A 128 -7.90 1.55 -9.53
C ARG A 128 -7.14 0.23 -9.45
N GLY A 129 -6.34 0.03 -8.40
CA GLY A 129 -5.62 -1.22 -8.16
C GLY A 129 -6.58 -2.39 -8.00
N ILE A 130 -7.65 -2.23 -7.21
CA ILE A 130 -8.67 -3.28 -7.00
C ILE A 130 -9.48 -3.55 -8.27
N ALA A 131 -9.90 -2.51 -8.98
CA ALA A 131 -10.61 -2.67 -10.26
C ALA A 131 -9.75 -3.41 -11.30
N TRP A 132 -8.47 -3.09 -11.38
CA TRP A 132 -7.53 -3.78 -12.25
C TRP A 132 -7.31 -5.24 -11.80
N ALA A 133 -7.11 -5.49 -10.52
CA ALA A 133 -6.96 -6.85 -10.00
C ALA A 133 -8.22 -7.68 -10.29
N ALA A 134 -9.42 -7.14 -10.05
CA ALA A 134 -10.67 -7.81 -10.41
C ALA A 134 -10.72 -8.15 -11.90
N LYS A 135 -10.34 -7.21 -12.78
CA LYS A 135 -10.32 -7.42 -14.23
C LYS A 135 -9.40 -8.57 -14.64
N ILE A 136 -8.16 -8.62 -14.14
CA ILE A 136 -7.19 -9.65 -14.54
C ILE A 136 -7.56 -11.05 -14.03
N PHE A 137 -8.23 -11.14 -12.87
CA PHE A 137 -8.70 -12.41 -12.31
C PHE A 137 -10.13 -12.79 -12.75
N GLY A 138 -10.83 -11.95 -13.49
CA GLY A 138 -12.21 -12.22 -13.93
C GLY A 138 -13.25 -12.14 -12.81
N LEU A 139 -13.04 -11.27 -11.83
CA LEU A 139 -13.91 -11.02 -10.69
C LEU A 139 -14.79 -9.78 -10.95
N PHE A 140 -15.83 -9.60 -10.11
CA PHE A 140 -16.55 -8.34 -10.01
C PHE A 140 -15.90 -7.42 -8.95
N ALA A 141 -16.05 -6.10 -9.13
CA ALA A 141 -15.60 -5.13 -8.13
C ALA A 141 -16.60 -3.97 -8.00
N HIS A 142 -16.87 -3.58 -6.74
CA HIS A 142 -17.55 -2.35 -6.38
C HIS A 142 -16.59 -1.41 -5.67
N VAL A 143 -16.48 -0.18 -6.13
CA VAL A 143 -15.56 0.82 -5.59
C VAL A 143 -16.36 2.05 -5.15
N PHE A 144 -16.29 2.38 -3.87
CA PHE A 144 -16.93 3.55 -3.31
C PHE A 144 -15.91 4.67 -3.13
N MET A 145 -16.26 5.87 -3.60
CA MET A 145 -15.47 7.08 -3.40
C MET A 145 -16.20 8.03 -2.45
N PRO A 146 -15.49 8.74 -1.58
CA PRO A 146 -16.10 9.71 -0.66
C PRO A 146 -16.70 10.89 -1.43
N LYS A 147 -17.58 11.61 -0.76
CA LYS A 147 -18.13 12.89 -1.24
C LYS A 147 -17.02 13.84 -1.64
N GLY A 148 -17.18 14.49 -2.80
CA GLY A 148 -16.20 15.46 -3.30
C GLY A 148 -15.00 14.87 -4.02
N GLY A 149 -14.97 13.55 -4.19
CA GLY A 149 -13.92 12.89 -4.99
C GLY A 149 -13.89 13.36 -6.46
N SER A 150 -12.78 13.10 -7.15
CA SER A 150 -12.60 13.50 -8.56
C SER A 150 -13.45 12.66 -9.52
N PRO A 151 -14.28 13.28 -10.37
CA PRO A 151 -14.99 12.57 -11.43
C PRO A 151 -14.08 11.84 -12.41
N GLU A 152 -12.90 12.39 -12.69
CA GLU A 152 -11.91 11.76 -13.55
C GLU A 152 -11.38 10.45 -12.92
N ARG A 153 -11.07 10.46 -11.62
CA ARG A 153 -10.65 9.25 -10.90
C ARG A 153 -11.73 8.18 -10.91
N LEU A 154 -13.00 8.58 -10.71
CA LEU A 154 -14.14 7.67 -10.81
C LEU A 154 -14.24 7.07 -12.22
N ALA A 155 -14.10 7.88 -13.27
CA ALA A 155 -14.12 7.42 -14.66
C ALA A 155 -12.97 6.43 -14.95
N ASN A 156 -11.78 6.69 -14.43
CA ASN A 156 -10.63 5.80 -14.56
C ASN A 156 -10.87 4.43 -13.91
N ILE A 157 -11.54 4.37 -12.76
CA ILE A 157 -11.92 3.12 -12.10
C ILE A 157 -12.95 2.35 -12.94
N ARG A 158 -14.01 3.03 -13.42
CA ARG A 158 -15.03 2.45 -14.30
C ARG A 158 -14.45 1.93 -15.61
N GLY A 159 -13.47 2.64 -16.17
CA GLY A 159 -12.75 2.21 -17.38
C GLY A 159 -12.01 0.88 -17.25
N LEU A 160 -11.76 0.42 -16.03
CA LEU A 160 -11.21 -0.91 -15.74
C LEU A 160 -12.29 -2.01 -15.60
N GLY A 161 -13.57 -1.64 -15.69
CA GLY A 161 -14.69 -2.59 -15.64
C GLY A 161 -15.33 -2.75 -14.26
N ALA A 162 -14.89 -2.01 -13.25
CA ALA A 162 -15.53 -2.01 -11.94
C ALA A 162 -16.80 -1.12 -11.92
N GLU A 163 -17.79 -1.49 -11.12
CA GLU A 163 -18.82 -0.57 -10.69
C GLU A 163 -18.24 0.41 -9.69
N ALA A 164 -18.40 1.70 -9.94
CA ALA A 164 -17.89 2.72 -9.04
C ALA A 164 -18.87 3.88 -8.87
N SER A 165 -18.99 4.40 -7.64
CA SER A 165 -19.89 5.50 -7.31
C SER A 165 -19.36 6.38 -6.20
N PHE A 166 -19.80 7.64 -6.16
CA PHE A 166 -19.63 8.49 -5.00
C PHE A 166 -20.65 8.14 -3.92
N THR A 167 -20.19 8.18 -2.68
CA THR A 167 -21.08 8.19 -1.51
C THR A 167 -21.42 9.63 -1.11
N THR A 168 -22.30 9.79 -0.15
CA THR A 168 -22.58 11.07 0.51
C THR A 168 -21.71 11.28 1.74
N TYR A 169 -20.83 10.34 2.06
CA TYR A 169 -20.02 10.24 3.26
C TYR A 169 -18.63 10.84 3.06
N ASN A 170 -17.94 11.15 4.16
CA ASN A 170 -16.49 11.35 4.19
C ASN A 170 -15.74 10.04 3.92
N TYR A 171 -14.41 10.08 3.93
CA TYR A 171 -13.60 8.89 3.64
C TYR A 171 -13.85 7.75 4.64
N ASP A 172 -13.77 8.04 5.96
CA ASP A 172 -13.85 7.02 7.00
C ASP A 172 -15.24 6.37 7.05
N ASP A 173 -16.30 7.17 6.90
CA ASP A 173 -17.67 6.66 6.78
C ASP A 173 -17.87 5.85 5.50
N THR A 174 -17.18 6.18 4.41
CA THR A 174 -17.21 5.40 3.16
C THR A 174 -16.53 4.04 3.38
N VAL A 175 -15.44 3.98 4.13
CA VAL A 175 -14.79 2.70 4.52
C VAL A 175 -15.75 1.84 5.37
N ARG A 176 -16.40 2.44 6.36
CA ARG A 176 -17.41 1.75 7.19
C ARG A 176 -18.59 1.25 6.35
N HIS A 177 -19.07 2.07 5.39
CA HIS A 177 -20.12 1.68 4.46
C HIS A 177 -19.70 0.47 3.62
N ALA A 178 -18.51 0.49 3.02
CA ALA A 178 -17.99 -0.62 2.22
C ALA A 178 -17.86 -1.91 3.06
N ALA A 179 -17.37 -1.80 4.29
CA ALA A 179 -17.23 -2.94 5.21
C ALA A 179 -18.61 -3.54 5.62
N ASN A 180 -19.60 -2.71 5.89
CA ASN A 180 -20.96 -3.16 6.22
C ASN A 180 -21.62 -3.86 5.02
N LEU A 181 -21.46 -3.28 3.83
CA LEU A 181 -22.01 -3.85 2.61
C LEU A 181 -21.33 -5.18 2.24
N ALA A 182 -20.01 -5.30 2.49
CA ALA A 182 -19.29 -6.55 2.35
C ALA A 182 -19.92 -7.67 3.19
N LYS A 183 -20.20 -7.40 4.46
CA LYS A 183 -20.87 -8.36 5.38
C LYS A 183 -22.29 -8.70 4.92
N GLU A 184 -23.06 -7.69 4.54
CA GLU A 184 -24.47 -7.88 4.11
C GLU A 184 -24.59 -8.72 2.83
N LYS A 185 -23.73 -8.45 1.85
CA LYS A 185 -23.78 -9.07 0.52
C LYS A 185 -22.91 -10.33 0.38
N GLY A 186 -22.09 -10.65 1.38
CA GLY A 186 -21.08 -11.70 1.27
C GLY A 186 -19.97 -11.35 0.29
N TRP A 187 -19.66 -10.06 0.11
CA TRP A 187 -18.58 -9.58 -0.73
C TRP A 187 -17.24 -9.55 0.02
N VAL A 188 -16.16 -9.51 -0.70
CA VAL A 188 -14.80 -9.48 -0.14
C VAL A 188 -14.33 -8.04 -0.01
N LEU A 189 -14.23 -7.56 1.24
CA LEU A 189 -13.61 -6.26 1.49
C LEU A 189 -12.11 -6.35 1.20
N VAL A 190 -11.59 -5.43 0.35
CA VAL A 190 -10.16 -5.31 0.08
C VAL A 190 -9.75 -3.86 0.32
N GLN A 191 -9.48 -3.54 1.60
CA GLN A 191 -9.12 -2.20 2.06
C GLN A 191 -7.64 -2.15 2.45
N ASP A 192 -6.95 -1.05 2.14
CA ASP A 192 -5.50 -0.88 2.35
C ASP A 192 -5.14 -0.30 3.74
N THR A 193 -6.10 -0.28 4.65
CA THR A 193 -5.89 0.01 6.08
C THR A 193 -6.49 -1.10 6.94
N ALA A 194 -5.83 -1.44 8.05
CA ALA A 194 -6.31 -2.42 9.00
C ALA A 194 -7.19 -1.77 10.07
N PHE A 195 -8.05 -2.56 10.67
CA PHE A 195 -8.84 -2.23 11.85
C PHE A 195 -9.18 -3.53 12.63
N ASP A 196 -9.80 -3.42 13.79
CA ASP A 196 -10.09 -4.56 14.65
C ASP A 196 -10.84 -5.68 13.92
N GLY A 197 -10.24 -6.87 13.90
CA GLY A 197 -10.76 -8.04 13.20
C GLY A 197 -10.55 -8.05 11.68
N TYR A 198 -9.84 -7.05 11.14
CA TYR A 198 -9.52 -6.97 9.71
C TYR A 198 -8.04 -6.60 9.51
N THR A 199 -7.17 -7.60 9.56
CA THR A 199 -5.71 -7.44 9.51
C THR A 199 -5.06 -8.22 8.38
N GLU A 200 -5.62 -9.35 7.97
CA GLU A 200 -5.00 -10.29 7.04
C GLU A 200 -4.82 -9.69 5.64
N ILE A 201 -5.90 -9.17 5.05
CA ILE A 201 -5.86 -8.55 3.71
C ILE A 201 -4.97 -7.30 3.68
N PRO A 202 -5.06 -6.35 4.64
CA PRO A 202 -4.11 -5.26 4.74
C PRO A 202 -2.65 -5.69 4.83
N LEU A 203 -2.36 -6.76 5.56
CA LEU A 203 -1.01 -7.31 5.64
C LEU A 203 -0.55 -7.86 4.28
N TRP A 204 -1.39 -8.60 3.55
CA TRP A 204 -1.05 -9.05 2.20
C TRP A 204 -0.83 -7.89 1.22
N ILE A 205 -1.61 -6.81 1.33
CA ILE A 205 -1.36 -5.57 0.55
C ILE A 205 0.04 -5.03 0.84
N MET A 206 0.42 -4.94 2.11
CA MET A 206 1.75 -4.50 2.52
C MET A 206 2.85 -5.46 2.01
N GLN A 207 2.63 -6.76 2.08
CA GLN A 207 3.56 -7.76 1.52
C GLN A 207 3.75 -7.58 0.01
N GLY A 208 2.68 -7.30 -0.74
CA GLY A 208 2.76 -6.98 -2.17
C GLY A 208 3.65 -5.77 -2.48
N TYR A 209 3.71 -4.77 -1.59
CA TYR A 209 4.58 -3.60 -1.76
C TYR A 209 6.07 -3.93 -1.58
N THR A 210 6.45 -5.07 -0.99
CA THR A 210 7.87 -5.46 -0.87
C THR A 210 8.54 -5.66 -2.22
N THR A 211 7.79 -5.97 -3.27
CA THR A 211 8.31 -6.06 -4.65
C THR A 211 8.96 -4.74 -5.09
N LEU A 212 8.38 -3.59 -4.70
CA LEU A 212 8.95 -2.27 -5.00
C LEU A 212 10.34 -2.10 -4.35
N ALA A 213 10.47 -2.47 -3.07
CA ALA A 213 11.75 -2.41 -2.37
C ALA A 213 12.78 -3.37 -2.98
N HIS A 214 12.36 -4.60 -3.29
CA HIS A 214 13.21 -5.60 -3.93
C HIS A 214 13.76 -5.12 -5.28
N GLU A 215 12.89 -4.60 -6.16
CA GLU A 215 13.31 -4.02 -7.44
C GLU A 215 14.27 -2.84 -7.26
N ALA A 216 13.95 -1.92 -6.33
CA ALA A 216 14.77 -0.75 -6.06
C ALA A 216 16.18 -1.15 -5.62
N MET A 217 16.31 -2.13 -4.72
CA MET A 217 17.59 -2.64 -4.25
C MET A 217 18.40 -3.33 -5.36
N ALA A 218 17.74 -4.14 -6.19
CA ALA A 218 18.39 -4.78 -7.34
C ALA A 218 18.93 -3.75 -8.35
N GLN A 219 18.19 -2.64 -8.58
CA GLN A 219 18.58 -1.57 -9.50
C GLN A 219 19.59 -0.59 -8.91
N TYR A 220 19.55 -0.34 -7.59
CA TYR A 220 20.46 0.60 -6.91
C TYR A 220 21.86 0.01 -6.76
N ASN A 221 21.96 -1.31 -6.60
CA ASN A 221 23.19 -2.09 -6.56
C ASN A 221 24.10 -1.84 -5.31
N GLU A 222 23.60 -1.11 -4.34
CA GLU A 222 24.24 -0.83 -3.05
C GLU A 222 23.17 -0.53 -2.00
N THR A 223 23.48 -0.52 -0.72
CA THR A 223 22.53 -0.12 0.33
C THR A 223 22.48 1.41 0.39
N PRO A 224 21.31 2.05 0.20
CA PRO A 224 21.20 3.49 0.38
C PRO A 224 21.39 3.85 1.86
N THR A 225 21.95 5.04 2.13
CA THR A 225 22.10 5.54 3.51
C THR A 225 20.79 6.05 4.07
N HIS A 226 19.93 6.63 3.23
CA HIS A 226 18.64 7.22 3.61
C HIS A 226 17.57 6.85 2.60
N ILE A 227 16.35 6.64 3.11
CA ILE A 227 15.15 6.42 2.29
C ILE A 227 14.06 7.36 2.79
N PHE A 228 13.43 8.08 1.84
CA PHE A 228 12.29 8.95 2.11
C PHE A 228 11.04 8.30 1.54
N LEU A 229 10.01 8.14 2.38
CA LEU A 229 8.77 7.44 2.04
C LEU A 229 7.57 8.33 2.34
N GLN A 230 6.71 8.53 1.35
CA GLN A 230 5.44 9.22 1.57
C GLN A 230 4.47 8.33 2.33
N ALA A 231 3.67 8.94 3.20
CA ALA A 231 2.61 8.26 3.95
C ALA A 231 1.23 8.93 3.78
N GLY A 232 0.21 8.10 3.58
CA GLY A 232 -1.16 8.34 3.94
C GLY A 232 -1.45 7.60 5.24
N VAL A 233 -2.12 6.43 5.20
CA VAL A 233 -2.34 5.57 6.39
C VAL A 233 -1.07 4.85 6.89
N GLY A 234 0.03 4.87 6.16
CA GLY A 234 1.30 4.25 6.54
C GLY A 234 1.59 2.87 5.94
N SER A 235 0.68 2.25 5.21
CA SER A 235 0.86 0.87 4.69
C SER A 235 2.08 0.71 3.77
N LEU A 236 2.35 1.67 2.87
CA LEU A 236 3.56 1.63 2.03
C LEU A 236 4.83 1.77 2.88
N PRO A 237 5.00 2.86 3.66
CA PRO A 237 6.24 3.00 4.42
C PRO A 237 6.42 1.91 5.46
N GLY A 238 5.35 1.38 6.08
CA GLY A 238 5.42 0.22 6.97
C GLY A 238 5.93 -1.04 6.27
N ALA A 239 5.47 -1.31 5.05
CA ALA A 239 5.96 -2.42 4.24
C ALA A 239 7.44 -2.29 3.89
N ILE A 240 7.88 -1.08 3.49
CA ILE A 240 9.29 -0.82 3.14
C ILE A 240 10.17 -0.86 4.38
N ALA A 241 9.75 -0.26 5.50
CA ALA A 241 10.46 -0.34 6.78
C ALA A 241 10.59 -1.81 7.25
N GLY A 242 9.50 -2.58 7.17
CA GLY A 242 9.51 -4.00 7.48
C GLY A 242 10.46 -4.80 6.58
N TYR A 243 10.49 -4.51 5.28
CA TYR A 243 11.44 -5.12 4.34
C TYR A 243 12.89 -4.85 4.77
N PHE A 244 13.27 -3.59 5.01
CA PHE A 244 14.66 -3.26 5.41
C PHE A 244 15.01 -3.78 6.81
N ALA A 245 14.07 -3.84 7.72
CA ALA A 245 14.27 -4.44 9.04
C ALA A 245 14.53 -5.95 8.95
N ALA A 246 13.81 -6.65 8.06
CA ALA A 246 13.97 -8.08 7.87
C ALA A 246 15.24 -8.47 7.07
N HIS A 247 15.73 -7.58 6.16
CA HIS A 247 16.82 -7.90 5.23
C HIS A 247 18.14 -7.14 5.51
N GLY A 248 18.06 -5.96 6.14
CA GLY A 248 19.18 -5.01 6.20
C GLY A 248 20.21 -5.29 7.30
N GLY A 249 19.91 -6.13 8.28
CA GLY A 249 20.81 -6.38 9.41
C GLY A 249 21.25 -5.08 10.11
N LYS A 250 22.57 -4.94 10.39
CA LYS A 250 23.13 -3.74 11.06
C LYS A 250 23.30 -2.54 10.13
N ASN A 251 23.21 -2.72 8.83
CA ASN A 251 23.46 -1.68 7.81
C ASN A 251 22.15 -1.22 7.15
N ARG A 252 21.04 -1.21 7.88
CA ARG A 252 19.79 -0.69 7.34
C ARG A 252 19.88 0.83 7.10
N PRO A 253 19.21 1.37 6.08
CA PRO A 253 19.14 2.81 5.86
C PRO A 253 18.36 3.52 6.98
N VAL A 254 18.62 4.81 7.13
CA VAL A 254 17.73 5.72 7.87
C VAL A 254 16.44 5.88 7.09
N ILE A 255 15.31 5.62 7.71
CA ILE A 255 14.00 5.66 7.06
C ILE A 255 13.20 6.85 7.57
N THR A 256 12.97 7.82 6.69
CA THR A 256 12.21 9.04 6.99
C THR A 256 10.83 8.98 6.34
N ILE A 257 9.78 9.18 7.15
CA ILE A 257 8.40 9.23 6.70
C ILE A 257 8.02 10.69 6.41
N VAL A 258 7.38 10.92 5.28
CA VAL A 258 6.99 12.27 4.82
C VAL A 258 5.48 12.33 4.64
N GLU A 259 4.84 13.27 5.30
CA GLU A 259 3.38 13.49 5.27
C GLU A 259 3.02 14.93 4.90
N PRO A 260 1.82 15.15 4.31
CA PRO A 260 1.28 16.51 4.17
C PRO A 260 0.92 17.11 5.53
N ASN A 261 1.16 18.41 5.73
CA ASN A 261 0.91 19.11 7.00
C ASN A 261 -0.54 18.99 7.54
N ARG A 262 -1.50 18.69 6.67
CA ARG A 262 -2.92 18.56 7.04
C ARG A 262 -3.40 17.12 7.13
N ALA A 263 -2.52 16.15 6.84
CA ALA A 263 -2.79 14.72 6.89
C ALA A 263 -1.59 14.01 7.54
N ASP A 264 -1.21 14.49 8.73
CA ASP A 264 0.03 14.17 9.44
C ASP A 264 -0.21 13.17 10.60
N CYS A 265 -1.01 12.12 10.35
CA CYS A 265 -1.44 11.21 11.42
C CYS A 265 -0.29 10.37 11.99
N ILE A 266 0.69 9.98 11.18
CA ILE A 266 1.89 9.24 11.64
C ILE A 266 2.76 10.17 12.49
N TYR A 267 3.00 11.41 12.02
CA TYR A 267 3.76 12.41 12.76
C TYR A 267 3.13 12.70 14.12
N ARG A 268 1.81 12.94 14.19
CA ARG A 268 1.09 13.21 15.45
C ARG A 268 1.20 12.05 16.42
N THR A 269 1.04 10.84 15.92
CA THR A 269 1.18 9.61 16.70
C THR A 269 2.61 9.48 17.27
N ALA A 270 3.63 9.73 16.43
CA ALA A 270 5.03 9.70 16.87
C ALA A 270 5.34 10.83 17.90
N ALA A 271 4.86 12.04 17.65
CA ALA A 271 5.14 13.20 18.50
C ALA A 271 4.45 13.15 19.87
N ALA A 272 3.29 12.50 19.96
CA ALA A 272 2.56 12.36 21.23
C ALA A 272 3.29 11.47 22.23
N SER A 273 4.02 10.47 21.78
CA SER A 273 4.83 9.54 22.62
C SER A 273 4.04 8.90 23.77
N ASP A 274 2.72 8.76 23.63
CA ASP A 274 1.81 8.22 24.66
C ASP A 274 1.40 6.77 24.40
N GLY A 275 1.87 6.19 23.27
CA GLY A 275 1.56 4.82 22.84
C GLY A 275 0.24 4.70 22.07
N GLU A 276 -0.55 5.77 21.99
CA GLU A 276 -1.84 5.79 21.31
C GLU A 276 -1.69 6.26 19.84
N ARG A 277 -2.59 5.83 18.97
CA ARG A 277 -2.68 6.31 17.59
C ARG A 277 -3.53 7.57 17.54
N HIS A 278 -2.97 8.63 16.98
CA HIS A 278 -3.62 9.93 16.88
C HIS A 278 -4.25 10.13 15.50
N ILE A 279 -5.54 10.42 15.50
CA ILE A 279 -6.34 10.64 14.29
C ILE A 279 -6.34 12.13 13.94
N VAL A 280 -6.19 12.42 12.64
CA VAL A 280 -6.40 13.76 12.09
C VAL A 280 -7.86 13.91 11.68
N THR A 281 -8.56 14.86 12.26
CA THR A 281 -9.97 15.14 11.96
C THR A 281 -10.13 16.48 11.24
N GLY A 282 -11.29 16.69 10.61
CA GLY A 282 -11.62 17.92 9.89
C GLY A 282 -11.34 17.86 8.39
N GLU A 283 -11.09 19.00 7.77
CA GLU A 283 -10.77 19.06 6.35
C GLU A 283 -9.32 18.63 6.09
N ILE A 284 -9.14 17.38 5.73
CA ILE A 284 -7.85 16.81 5.32
C ILE A 284 -7.62 17.15 3.83
N ASN A 285 -7.24 18.40 3.56
CA ASN A 285 -7.08 18.89 2.19
C ASN A 285 -5.59 19.11 1.86
N SER A 286 -5.11 18.42 0.83
CA SER A 286 -3.73 18.49 0.35
C SER A 286 -3.68 18.38 -1.17
N ILE A 287 -2.69 19.05 -1.79
CA ILE A 287 -2.36 18.84 -3.21
C ILE A 287 -1.94 17.39 -3.47
N MET A 288 -1.46 16.69 -2.44
CA MET A 288 -1.13 15.26 -2.45
C MET A 288 -2.37 14.44 -2.09
N ALA A 289 -3.42 14.52 -2.91
CA ALA A 289 -4.73 13.94 -2.61
C ALA A 289 -4.70 12.45 -2.24
N GLY A 290 -3.78 11.66 -2.81
CA GLY A 290 -3.59 10.25 -2.46
C GLY A 290 -2.99 10.00 -1.07
N LEU A 291 -2.60 11.06 -0.34
CA LEU A 291 -2.07 11.01 1.03
C LEU A 291 -3.03 11.66 2.04
N SER A 292 -4.22 12.09 1.61
CA SER A 292 -5.21 12.75 2.46
C SER A 292 -5.97 11.74 3.33
N CYS A 293 -5.25 11.11 4.26
CA CYS A 293 -5.76 10.11 5.19
C CYS A 293 -5.59 10.60 6.63
N GLY A 294 -6.56 10.29 7.50
CA GLY A 294 -6.57 10.76 8.89
C GLY A 294 -6.19 9.72 9.92
N GLU A 295 -6.29 8.42 9.60
CA GLU A 295 -6.09 7.33 10.56
C GLU A 295 -4.85 6.50 10.22
N PRO A 296 -3.89 6.31 11.17
CA PRO A 296 -2.77 5.41 10.97
C PRO A 296 -3.23 3.96 10.86
N ASN A 297 -2.71 3.22 9.87
CA ASN A 297 -2.87 1.77 9.83
C ASN A 297 -2.16 1.14 11.03
N PRO A 298 -2.86 0.41 11.92
CA PRO A 298 -2.28 -0.15 13.14
C PRO A 298 -1.08 -1.07 12.87
N ILE A 299 -1.16 -1.96 11.86
CA ILE A 299 -0.05 -2.85 11.49
C ILE A 299 1.17 -2.03 11.04
N ALA A 300 0.93 -1.02 10.21
CA ALA A 300 2.01 -0.18 9.72
C ALA A 300 2.65 0.64 10.84
N TRP A 301 1.82 1.17 11.77
CA TRP A 301 2.33 1.96 12.88
C TRP A 301 3.25 1.16 13.81
N GLU A 302 2.90 -0.07 14.15
CA GLU A 302 3.78 -0.93 14.97
C GLU A 302 5.16 -1.10 14.35
N ILE A 303 5.21 -1.31 13.02
CA ILE A 303 6.47 -1.45 12.29
C ILE A 303 7.22 -0.10 12.22
N LEU A 304 6.52 0.98 11.91
CA LEU A 304 7.14 2.31 11.79
C LEU A 304 7.68 2.80 13.13
N ARG A 305 6.94 2.62 14.23
CA ARG A 305 7.39 2.97 15.58
C ARG A 305 8.73 2.33 15.93
N ASP A 306 8.96 1.08 15.52
CA ASP A 306 10.11 0.29 15.94
C ASP A 306 11.24 0.28 14.89
N HIS A 307 10.97 0.68 13.64
CA HIS A 307 11.88 0.52 12.50
C HIS A 307 12.01 1.74 11.57
N ALA A 308 11.24 2.82 11.73
CA ALA A 308 11.54 4.13 11.12
C ALA A 308 12.39 4.97 12.07
N ASP A 309 13.00 6.08 11.57
CA ASP A 309 13.98 6.88 12.35
C ASP A 309 13.52 8.31 12.64
#